data_1743b4f58860912babc69cef8dac0839
#
_entry.id   1743b4f58860912babc69cef8dac0839
#
_cell.length_a   1.000
_cell.length_b   1.000
_cell.length_c   1.000
_cell.angle_alpha   90.00
_cell.angle_beta   90.00
_cell.angle_gamma   90.00
#
_symmetry.space_group_name_H-M   'P 1'
#
loop_
_entity.id
_entity.type
_entity.pdbx_description
1 polymer ?
#
loop_
_entity_poly.entity_id
_entity_poly.type
_entity_poly.pdbx_seq_one_letter_code
_entity_poly.pdbx_strand_id
1 'polypeptide(L)'
;MNWDQVEGKWKQMKGSVKTRWGKLADDDIEVISGQKDQLVGRIQERYGIHKDEAQRQVDDWNRTLDEENEAARERSQRRKAG
;
A
#
# COMPACT_ATOMS: atom_id res chain seq x y z
N MET A 1 4.96 -7.20 -0.08
CA MET A 1 6.00 -6.65 -0.98
C MET A 1 7.03 -5.88 -0.17
N ASN A 2 8.29 -5.89 -0.60
CA ASN A 2 9.25 -4.97 0.01
C ASN A 2 9.01 -3.55 -0.52
N TRP A 3 9.59 -2.56 0.16
CA TRP A 3 9.34 -1.16 -0.20
C TRP A 3 9.97 -0.72 -1.52
N ASP A 4 11.03 -1.38 -1.95
CA ASP A 4 11.60 -1.15 -3.28
C ASP A 4 10.61 -1.55 -4.37
N GLN A 5 9.90 -2.66 -4.17
CA GLN A 5 8.85 -3.10 -5.10
C GLN A 5 7.66 -2.15 -5.09
N VAL A 6 7.25 -1.68 -3.91
CA VAL A 6 6.17 -0.71 -3.78
C VAL A 6 6.52 0.57 -4.53
N GLU A 7 7.74 1.06 -4.35
CA GLU A 7 8.23 2.25 -5.04
C GLU A 7 8.21 2.06 -6.56
N GLY A 8 8.73 0.93 -7.02
CA GLY A 8 8.75 0.62 -8.45
C GLY A 8 7.38 0.46 -9.08
N LYS A 9 6.39 0.08 -8.29
CA LYS A 9 5.00 -0.12 -8.74
C LYS A 9 4.06 0.96 -8.24
N TRP A 10 4.60 2.09 -7.79
CA TRP A 10 3.80 3.12 -7.13
C TRP A 10 2.61 3.59 -7.96
N LYS A 11 2.81 3.76 -9.24
CA LYS A 11 1.73 4.16 -10.15
C LYS A 11 0.53 3.22 -10.07
N GLN A 12 0.78 1.92 -9.92
CA GLN A 12 -0.26 0.92 -9.76
C GLN A 12 -0.83 0.89 -8.34
N MET A 13 -0.02 1.27 -7.35
CA MET A 13 -0.40 1.21 -5.94
C MET A 13 -1.23 2.42 -5.49
N LYS A 14 -1.21 3.51 -6.24
CA LYS A 14 -1.93 4.74 -5.87
C LYS A 14 -3.40 4.51 -5.56
N GLY A 15 -4.08 3.73 -6.36
CA GLY A 15 -5.49 3.42 -6.17
C GLY A 15 -5.74 2.67 -4.87
N SER A 16 -4.89 1.71 -4.55
CA SER A 16 -4.98 0.94 -3.31
C SER A 16 -4.78 1.82 -2.08
N VAL A 17 -3.80 2.72 -2.14
CA VAL A 17 -3.53 3.68 -1.06
C VAL A 17 -4.74 4.60 -0.85
N LYS A 18 -5.31 5.12 -1.92
CA LYS A 18 -6.47 6.01 -1.85
C LYS A 18 -7.70 5.28 -1.29
N THR A 19 -7.88 4.03 -1.63
CA THR A 19 -8.96 3.20 -1.09
C THR A 19 -8.79 2.96 0.40
N ARG A 20 -7.57 2.67 0.84
CA ARG A 20 -7.28 2.39 2.25
C ARG A 20 -7.32 3.66 3.10
N TRP A 21 -6.78 4.75 2.58
CA TRP A 21 -6.67 6.02 3.29
C TRP A 21 -7.31 7.15 2.48
N GLY A 22 -8.63 7.19 2.50
CA GLY A 22 -9.40 8.14 1.70
C GLY A 22 -9.16 9.61 2.04
N LYS A 23 -8.63 9.89 3.25
CA LYS A 23 -8.30 11.27 3.65
C LYS A 23 -7.03 11.81 3.00
N LEU A 24 -6.21 10.94 2.41
CA LEU A 24 -5.03 11.39 1.67
C LEU A 24 -5.47 12.06 0.38
N ALA A 25 -4.95 13.25 0.14
CA ALA A 25 -5.18 13.95 -1.12
C ALA A 25 -4.29 13.37 -2.22
N ASP A 26 -4.64 13.61 -3.48
CA ASP A 26 -3.83 13.17 -4.61
C ASP A 26 -2.41 13.73 -4.54
N ASP A 27 -2.27 14.98 -4.07
CA ASP A 27 -0.96 15.60 -3.88
C ASP A 27 -0.13 14.86 -2.85
N ASP A 28 -0.77 14.39 -1.76
CA ASP A 28 -0.08 13.60 -0.75
C ASP A 28 0.47 12.31 -1.35
N ILE A 29 -0.34 11.64 -2.15
CA ILE A 29 0.04 10.37 -2.80
C ILE A 29 1.20 10.58 -3.76
N GLU A 30 1.21 11.66 -4.51
CA GLU A 30 2.32 12.00 -5.39
C GLU A 30 3.62 12.24 -4.62
N VAL A 31 3.55 12.98 -3.51
CA VAL A 31 4.72 13.26 -2.66
C VAL A 31 5.27 11.98 -2.04
N ILE A 32 4.40 11.07 -1.61
CA ILE A 32 4.80 9.80 -1.00
C ILE A 32 5.67 8.98 -1.93
N SER A 33 5.28 8.85 -3.19
CA SER A 33 6.07 8.21 -4.25
C SER A 33 6.61 6.82 -3.88
N GLY A 34 5.84 6.07 -3.08
CA GLY A 34 6.19 4.71 -2.69
C GLY A 34 7.16 4.60 -1.54
N GLN A 35 7.50 5.70 -0.87
CA GLN A 35 8.42 5.68 0.26
C GLN A 35 7.65 5.49 1.57
N LYS A 36 8.03 4.48 2.34
CA LYS A 36 7.36 4.12 3.59
C LYS A 36 7.26 5.28 4.57
N ASP A 37 8.37 5.97 4.80
CA ASP A 37 8.43 7.07 5.77
C ASP A 37 7.47 8.20 5.40
N GLN A 38 7.40 8.52 4.12
CA GLN A 38 6.50 9.54 3.63
C GLN A 38 5.04 9.13 3.81
N LEU A 39 4.72 7.87 3.52
CA LEU A 39 3.36 7.35 3.69
C LEU A 39 2.93 7.41 5.16
N VAL A 40 3.78 6.93 6.07
CA VAL A 40 3.51 6.98 7.52
C VAL A 40 3.28 8.43 7.97
N GLY A 41 4.14 9.35 7.54
CA GLY A 41 4.03 10.75 7.92
C GLY A 41 2.75 11.41 7.45
N ARG A 42 2.33 11.12 6.22
CA ARG A 42 1.08 11.67 5.68
C ARG A 42 -0.15 11.12 6.40
N ILE A 43 -0.14 9.82 6.73
CA ILE A 43 -1.23 9.21 7.48
C ILE A 43 -1.34 9.86 8.86
N GLN A 44 -0.22 10.07 9.55
CA GLN A 44 -0.20 10.75 10.83
C GLN A 44 -0.83 12.15 10.74
N GLU A 45 -0.46 12.91 9.73
CA GLU A 45 -0.98 14.26 9.52
C GLU A 45 -2.48 14.28 9.27
N ARG A 46 -2.94 13.44 8.35
CA ARG A 46 -4.33 13.48 7.89
C ARG A 46 -5.31 12.85 8.87
N TYR A 47 -4.85 11.87 9.64
CA TYR A 47 -5.72 11.16 10.60
C TYR A 47 -5.47 11.54 12.04
N GLY A 48 -4.44 12.33 12.34
CA GLY A 48 -4.13 12.76 13.70
C GLY A 48 -3.80 11.61 14.64
N ILE A 49 -3.10 10.60 14.16
CA ILE A 49 -2.76 9.40 14.95
C ILE A 49 -1.27 9.36 15.24
N HIS A 50 -0.87 8.51 16.19
CA HIS A 50 0.54 8.31 16.54
C HIS A 50 1.27 7.53 15.45
N LYS A 51 2.59 7.69 15.40
CA LYS A 51 3.46 7.04 14.44
C LYS A 51 3.31 5.52 14.48
N ASP A 52 3.23 4.94 15.68
CA ASP A 52 3.11 3.49 15.85
C ASP A 52 1.84 2.95 15.21
N GLU A 53 0.73 3.67 15.37
CA GLU A 53 -0.53 3.29 14.75
C GLU A 53 -0.47 3.42 13.23
N ALA A 54 0.10 4.52 12.73
CA ALA A 54 0.28 4.73 11.30
C ALA A 54 1.14 3.63 10.69
N GLN A 55 2.25 3.28 11.36
CA GLN A 55 3.13 2.20 10.92
C GLN A 55 2.41 0.86 10.86
N ARG A 56 1.60 0.56 11.88
CA ARG A 56 0.82 -0.67 11.92
C ARG A 56 -0.13 -0.77 10.73
N GLN A 57 -0.83 0.32 10.42
CA GLN A 57 -1.74 0.36 9.28
C GLN A 57 -0.99 0.15 7.95
N VAL A 58 0.17 0.76 7.81
CA VAL A 58 1.00 0.62 6.61
C VAL A 58 1.51 -0.81 6.47
N ASP A 59 1.96 -1.43 7.56
CA ASP A 59 2.45 -2.80 7.55
C ASP A 59 1.31 -3.78 7.21
N ASP A 60 0.11 -3.56 7.76
CA ASP A 60 -1.06 -4.37 7.44
C ASP A 60 -1.43 -4.26 5.96
N TRP A 61 -1.41 -3.06 5.42
CA TRP A 61 -1.69 -2.83 4.00
C TRP A 61 -0.69 -3.58 3.12
N ASN A 62 0.60 -3.48 3.45
CA ASN A 62 1.66 -4.15 2.70
C ASN A 62 1.48 -5.67 2.72
N ARG A 63 1.13 -6.23 3.88
CA ARG A 63 0.86 -7.67 4.02
C ARG A 63 -0.35 -8.09 3.19
N THR A 64 -1.41 -7.28 3.18
CA THR A 64 -2.60 -7.55 2.37
C THR A 64 -2.25 -7.60 0.88
N LEU A 65 -1.37 -6.75 0.40
CA LEU A 65 -0.91 -6.78 -0.98
C LEU A 65 -0.23 -8.12 -1.33
N ASP A 66 0.59 -8.63 -0.43
CA ASP A 66 1.25 -9.92 -0.63
C ASP A 66 0.24 -11.07 -0.67
N GLU A 67 -0.73 -11.07 0.21
CA GLU A 67 -1.80 -12.07 0.24
C GLU A 67 -2.63 -12.07 -1.04
N GLU A 68 -3.01 -10.90 -1.50
CA GLU A 68 -3.75 -10.75 -2.76
C GLU A 68 -2.96 -11.24 -3.96
N ASN A 69 -1.67 -10.95 -3.97
CA ASN A 69 -0.78 -11.35 -5.05
C ASN A 69 -0.62 -12.88 -5.10
N GLU A 70 -0.48 -13.53 -3.96
CA GLU A 70 -0.41 -14.99 -3.85
C GLU A 70 -1.70 -15.64 -4.32
N ALA A 71 -2.85 -15.12 -3.89
CA ALA A 71 -4.16 -15.63 -4.30
C ALA A 71 -4.34 -15.52 -5.81
N ALA A 72 -3.89 -14.42 -6.42
CA ALA A 72 -3.97 -14.24 -7.87
C ALA A 72 -3.09 -15.25 -8.60
N ARG A 73 -1.90 -15.54 -8.08
CA ARG A 73 -1.00 -16.55 -8.65
C ARG A 73 -1.59 -17.94 -8.60
N GLU A 74 -2.19 -18.31 -7.48
CA GLU A 74 -2.83 -19.61 -7.30
C GLU A 74 -3.98 -19.79 -8.27
N ARG A 75 -4.81 -18.77 -8.45
CA ARG A 75 -5.92 -18.80 -9.41
C ARG A 75 -5.42 -18.99 -10.84
N SER A 76 -4.38 -18.29 -11.22
CA SER A 76 -3.77 -18.43 -12.55
C SER A 76 -3.23 -19.82 -12.77
N GLN A 77 -2.57 -20.41 -11.80
CA GLN A 77 -2.03 -21.76 -11.89
C GLN A 77 -3.13 -22.80 -12.03
N ARG A 78 -4.20 -22.67 -11.28
CA ARG A 78 -5.36 -23.57 -11.36
C ARG A 78 -6.01 -23.53 -12.72
N ARG A 79 -6.12 -22.36 -13.32
CA ARG A 79 -6.67 -22.22 -14.69
C ARG A 79 -5.82 -22.96 -15.71
N LYS A 80 -4.50 -22.89 -15.58
CA LYS A 80 -3.58 -23.57 -16.49
C LYS A 80 -3.62 -25.07 -16.31
N ALA A 81 -3.84 -25.54 -15.12
CA ALA A 81 -3.91 -26.97 -14.81
C ALA A 81 -5.23 -27.59 -15.25
N GLY A 82 -6.25 -26.80 -15.39
CA GLY A 82 -7.53 -27.25 -15.89
C GLY A 82 -7.56 -27.27 -17.39
#